data_6f10475cceef66a17addfa3c7bdeebdb
#
_entry.id   6f10475cceef66a17addfa3c7bdeebdb
#
_cell.length_a   1.000
_cell.length_b   1.000
_cell.length_c   1.000
_cell.angle_alpha   90.00
_cell.angle_beta   90.00
_cell.angle_gamma   90.00
#
_symmetry.space_group_name_H-M   'P 1'
#
loop_
_entity.id
_entity.type
_entity.pdbx_description
1 polymer ?
#
loop_
_entity_poly.entity_id
_entity_poly.type
_entity_poly.pdbx_seq_one_letter_code
_entity_poly.pdbx_strand_id
1 'polypeptide(L)'
;FCDTSGPDVRWMMPGSIKPTYGISSPKSQNLIEEAHRVRPTSGLEFVSSRHFPEEVQGDLLINNTIGFLGTKQHKFIGKGTGYESKHRQDLIVGTDPNFRPVDMEFAPDGSLYVVDWHNVLVGHMQHNARDPLRDHAHGRIYRVTYPSRPLVVPASIDDASIAVLLDNLKLPEYRTRYRSRRALRGKETDLVSETLKIWVANLDPNDQLYDHHLLEALWVSWGNNQIDLDLLDEVFHSENYRLRAAAVRVMRYMGAQIPRSEEWLIQAGADSHGQVRLEAIVAASWLDPEVGKKTLTSVAELPVDNWMMETYNAIASNFGISGVSERDEQSKPREERVVDLEGPDLELYHLGKSIYAKDGYCATCHQVDGKGIKSAGFPPLKGTQWVLGDEKRLIKITLNGIMGKMEVMGKSYSGKVPMMAFGSLLNDREIAGVLTYVRNSFGNKAAVISPEKVKQVRED
;
A
#
# COMPACT_ATOMS: atom_id res chain seq x y z
N PHE A 1 8.55 -0.26 0.90
CA PHE A 1 9.73 -0.17 0.05
C PHE A 1 9.85 -1.49 -0.69
N CYS A 2 9.67 -1.46 -2.01
CA CYS A 2 9.86 -2.63 -2.84
C CYS A 2 11.36 -2.91 -2.92
N ASP A 3 11.81 -4.01 -2.36
CA ASP A 3 13.06 -4.59 -2.78
C ASP A 3 12.80 -5.23 -4.15
N THR A 4 13.31 -4.62 -5.20
CA THR A 4 13.16 -5.09 -6.58
C THR A 4 14.15 -6.18 -6.95
N SER A 5 14.96 -6.66 -6.02
CA SER A 5 16.01 -7.65 -6.26
C SER A 5 15.54 -9.11 -6.12
N GLY A 6 14.32 -9.35 -5.65
CA GLY A 6 13.76 -10.71 -5.49
C GLY A 6 13.05 -11.20 -6.76
N PRO A 7 13.01 -12.52 -6.99
CA PRO A 7 12.46 -13.12 -8.20
C PRO A 7 10.94 -12.93 -8.38
N ASP A 8 10.21 -12.50 -7.34
CA ASP A 8 8.78 -12.20 -7.46
C ASP A 8 8.33 -11.09 -6.50
N VAL A 9 8.51 -9.85 -6.97
CA VAL A 9 8.18 -8.63 -6.20
C VAL A 9 6.68 -8.53 -5.87
N ARG A 10 5.80 -9.24 -6.59
CA ARG A 10 4.34 -9.13 -6.44
C ARG A 10 3.83 -9.64 -5.10
N TRP A 11 4.51 -10.56 -4.47
CA TRP A 11 4.09 -11.11 -3.18
C TRP A 11 4.63 -10.32 -1.98
N MET A 12 5.67 -9.51 -2.17
CA MET A 12 6.20 -8.63 -1.10
C MET A 12 5.23 -7.51 -0.71
N MET A 13 4.22 -7.27 -1.53
CA MET A 13 3.22 -6.23 -1.32
C MET A 13 1.81 -6.74 -0.98
N PRO A 14 1.56 -8.00 -0.62
CA PRO A 14 0.20 -8.53 -0.52
C PRO A 14 -0.60 -7.93 0.64
N GLY A 15 0.06 -7.54 1.71
CA GLY A 15 -0.62 -7.12 2.93
C GLY A 15 -1.04 -5.66 2.95
N SER A 16 -0.24 -4.76 2.39
CA SER A 16 -0.43 -3.31 2.58
C SER A 16 -1.05 -2.60 1.39
N ILE A 17 -0.71 -2.99 0.17
CA ILE A 17 -1.13 -2.25 -1.02
C ILE A 17 -2.39 -2.83 -1.64
N LYS A 18 -2.54 -4.15 -1.74
CA LYS A 18 -3.77 -4.74 -2.26
C LYS A 18 -5.03 -4.27 -1.52
N PRO A 19 -5.08 -4.21 -0.19
CA PRO A 19 -6.24 -3.68 0.51
C PRO A 19 -6.51 -2.20 0.23
N THR A 20 -5.46 -1.38 0.10
CA THR A 20 -5.61 0.05 -0.20
C THR A 20 -6.05 0.29 -1.64
N TYR A 21 -5.63 -0.52 -2.59
CA TYR A 21 -6.13 -0.49 -3.97
C TYR A 21 -7.52 -1.14 -4.13
N GLY A 22 -8.07 -1.74 -3.06
CA GLY A 22 -9.38 -2.38 -3.08
C GLY A 22 -9.49 -3.52 -4.10
N ILE A 23 -8.37 -4.08 -4.56
CA ILE A 23 -8.35 -5.36 -5.24
C ILE A 23 -8.43 -6.39 -4.13
N SER A 24 -9.63 -6.68 -3.69
CA SER A 24 -9.83 -7.76 -2.75
C SER A 24 -9.60 -9.07 -3.47
N SER A 25 -8.52 -9.76 -3.14
CA SER A 25 -8.65 -11.19 -3.01
C SER A 25 -9.73 -11.44 -1.96
N PRO A 26 -10.65 -12.38 -2.12
CA PRO A 26 -11.61 -12.75 -1.08
C PRO A 26 -10.95 -13.10 0.26
N LYS A 27 -9.65 -13.35 0.25
CA LYS A 27 -8.81 -13.76 1.39
C LYS A 27 -7.97 -12.63 1.98
N SER A 28 -7.88 -11.43 1.36
CA SER A 28 -7.08 -10.34 1.91
C SER A 28 -7.86 -9.60 2.99
N GLN A 29 -7.30 -9.55 4.18
CA GLN A 29 -7.82 -8.68 5.22
C GLN A 29 -7.54 -7.23 4.80
N ASN A 30 -8.58 -6.41 4.76
CA ASN A 30 -8.47 -5.03 4.36
C ASN A 30 -7.94 -4.18 5.52
N LEU A 31 -6.82 -3.52 5.32
CA LEU A 31 -6.26 -2.58 6.28
C LEU A 31 -7.21 -1.41 6.54
N ILE A 32 -7.92 -0.97 5.49
CA ILE A 32 -8.83 0.19 5.55
C ILE A 32 -10.26 -0.29 5.46
N GLU A 33 -11.12 0.22 6.35
CA GLU A 33 -12.55 -0.04 6.36
C GLU A 33 -13.18 0.24 5.00
N GLU A 34 -14.09 -0.63 4.55
CA GLU A 34 -14.67 -0.58 3.20
C GLU A 34 -15.31 0.78 2.88
N ALA A 35 -15.99 1.39 3.85
CA ALA A 35 -16.65 2.69 3.69
C ALA A 35 -15.66 3.84 3.40
N HIS A 36 -14.40 3.70 3.79
CA HIS A 36 -13.35 4.72 3.61
C HIS A 36 -12.32 4.35 2.56
N ARG A 37 -12.46 3.17 1.96
CA ARG A 37 -11.60 2.71 0.87
C ARG A 37 -11.91 3.43 -0.41
N VAL A 38 -10.96 4.22 -0.90
CA VAL A 38 -11.05 4.93 -2.16
C VAL A 38 -9.78 4.70 -2.98
N ARG A 39 -9.84 4.90 -4.27
CA ARG A 39 -8.77 4.59 -5.22
C ARG A 39 -8.47 5.75 -6.15
N PRO A 40 -7.28 5.73 -6.73
CA PRO A 40 -6.07 5.12 -6.21
C PRO A 40 -5.61 5.86 -4.98
N THR A 41 -4.91 5.15 -4.10
CA THR A 41 -4.12 5.77 -3.05
C THR A 41 -2.76 6.15 -3.64
N SER A 42 -2.18 7.20 -3.08
CA SER A 42 -0.82 7.66 -3.40
C SER A 42 -0.08 7.92 -2.09
N GLY A 43 0.84 8.86 -1.99
CA GLY A 43 1.64 9.13 -0.80
C GLY A 43 1.05 8.71 0.55
N LEU A 44 1.89 8.10 1.35
CA LEU A 44 1.58 7.60 2.70
C LEU A 44 2.56 8.21 3.70
N GLU A 45 2.08 8.62 4.87
CA GLU A 45 2.94 9.11 5.94
C GLU A 45 2.33 8.74 7.31
N PHE A 46 3.19 8.55 8.31
CA PHE A 46 2.77 8.44 9.71
C PHE A 46 2.95 9.77 10.41
N VAL A 47 1.94 10.17 11.19
CA VAL A 47 2.06 11.35 12.03
C VAL A 47 3.15 11.11 13.08
N SER A 48 4.25 11.83 12.97
CA SER A 48 5.40 11.71 13.85
C SER A 48 6.02 13.10 14.14
N SER A 49 5.19 14.08 14.43
CA SER A 49 5.60 15.46 14.64
C SER A 49 4.94 16.06 15.88
N ARG A 50 5.76 16.58 16.82
CA ARG A 50 5.29 17.30 18.03
C ARG A 50 4.47 18.54 17.73
N HIS A 51 4.53 19.05 16.50
CA HIS A 51 3.65 20.14 16.07
C HIS A 51 2.18 19.71 16.01
N PHE A 52 1.91 18.43 15.78
CA PHE A 52 0.55 17.87 15.77
C PHE A 52 0.14 17.34 17.15
N PRO A 53 -1.19 17.22 17.44
CA PRO A 53 -1.68 16.73 18.72
C PRO A 53 -1.16 15.35 19.11
N GLU A 54 -1.11 15.08 20.42
CA GLU A 54 -0.61 13.81 20.96
C GLU A 54 -1.49 12.63 20.54
N GLU A 55 -2.79 12.82 20.54
CA GLU A 55 -3.78 11.78 20.22
C GLU A 55 -3.76 11.30 18.77
N VAL A 56 -3.04 12.00 17.88
CA VAL A 56 -2.88 11.62 16.46
C VAL A 56 -1.49 11.05 16.13
N GLN A 57 -0.58 11.04 17.11
CA GLN A 57 0.74 10.46 16.87
C GLN A 57 0.63 8.99 16.50
N GLY A 58 1.34 8.58 15.44
CA GLY A 58 1.27 7.23 14.88
C GLY A 58 0.05 6.95 13.98
N ASP A 59 -0.83 7.92 13.77
CA ASP A 59 -1.89 7.78 12.77
C ASP A 59 -1.31 7.70 11.36
N LEU A 60 -1.96 6.91 10.50
CA LEU A 60 -1.61 6.76 9.09
C LEU A 60 -2.35 7.80 8.25
N LEU A 61 -1.62 8.60 7.50
CA LEU A 61 -2.15 9.52 6.50
C LEU A 61 -2.07 8.88 5.11
N ILE A 62 -3.16 8.99 4.34
CA ILE A 62 -3.26 8.39 3.00
C ILE A 62 -3.84 9.41 2.03
N ASN A 63 -3.08 9.74 1.01
CA ASN A 63 -3.56 10.54 -0.10
C ASN A 63 -4.45 9.73 -1.04
N ASN A 64 -5.46 10.36 -1.58
CA ASN A 64 -6.40 9.79 -2.53
C ASN A 64 -6.64 10.74 -3.70
N THR A 65 -6.66 10.22 -4.92
CA THR A 65 -6.62 11.03 -6.14
C THR A 65 -7.82 10.89 -7.06
N ILE A 66 -8.73 9.92 -6.87
CA ILE A 66 -9.91 9.73 -7.74
C ILE A 66 -11.21 9.66 -6.94
N GLY A 67 -11.40 8.63 -6.16
CA GLY A 67 -12.65 8.38 -5.44
C GLY A 67 -12.92 9.35 -4.28
N PHE A 68 -11.89 9.97 -3.84
CA PHE A 68 -11.85 11.04 -2.86
C PHE A 68 -10.67 11.95 -3.24
N LEU A 69 -10.84 13.25 -3.14
CA LEU A 69 -9.79 14.21 -3.43
C LEU A 69 -9.27 14.79 -2.13
N GLY A 70 -8.20 14.22 -1.62
CA GLY A 70 -7.70 14.65 -0.32
C GLY A 70 -6.85 13.64 0.42
N THR A 71 -6.64 13.90 1.70
CA THR A 71 -5.85 13.08 2.62
C THR A 71 -6.76 12.54 3.72
N LYS A 72 -6.86 11.23 3.83
CA LYS A 72 -7.55 10.55 4.93
C LYS A 72 -6.57 10.25 6.05
N GLN A 73 -7.06 10.36 7.28
CA GLN A 73 -6.33 10.02 8.50
C GLN A 73 -6.96 8.81 9.17
N HIS A 74 -6.15 7.82 9.47
CA HIS A 74 -6.57 6.57 10.08
C HIS A 74 -5.75 6.27 11.33
N LYS A 75 -6.42 5.88 12.41
CA LYS A 75 -5.74 5.26 13.56
C LYS A 75 -5.19 3.91 13.13
N PHE A 76 -3.91 3.67 13.35
CA PHE A 76 -3.21 2.44 12.98
C PHE A 76 -3.12 1.50 14.20
N ILE A 77 -3.52 0.24 14.05
CA ILE A 77 -3.69 -0.70 15.17
C ILE A 77 -3.07 -2.04 14.79
N GLY A 78 -2.20 -2.57 15.66
CA GLY A 78 -1.68 -3.93 15.50
C GLY A 78 -2.78 -4.98 15.73
N LYS A 79 -2.81 -6.01 14.90
CA LYS A 79 -3.76 -7.11 14.98
C LYS A 79 -3.11 -8.43 14.55
N GLY A 80 -2.88 -9.31 15.51
CA GLY A 80 -2.15 -10.55 15.24
C GLY A 80 -0.77 -10.25 14.64
N THR A 81 -0.45 -10.91 13.52
CA THR A 81 0.81 -10.68 12.78
C THR A 81 0.78 -9.42 11.92
N GLY A 82 -0.40 -8.88 11.63
CA GLY A 82 -0.59 -7.71 10.75
C GLY A 82 -1.14 -6.50 11.48
N TYR A 83 -1.88 -5.70 10.72
CA TYR A 83 -2.43 -4.42 11.19
C TYR A 83 -3.84 -4.22 10.65
N GLU A 84 -4.63 -3.45 11.40
CA GLU A 84 -5.89 -2.86 10.93
C GLU A 84 -5.84 -1.35 11.12
N SER A 85 -6.74 -0.63 10.46
CA SER A 85 -6.89 0.80 10.66
C SER A 85 -8.35 1.17 10.88
N LYS A 86 -8.57 2.25 11.64
CA LYS A 86 -9.89 2.87 11.79
C LYS A 86 -9.83 4.30 11.30
N HIS A 87 -10.77 4.67 10.44
CA HIS A 87 -10.88 6.06 9.98
C HIS A 87 -11.08 7.01 11.18
N ARG A 88 -10.26 8.06 11.24
CA ARG A 88 -10.37 9.12 12.25
C ARG A 88 -11.08 10.34 11.67
N GLN A 89 -10.58 10.85 10.56
CA GLN A 89 -11.11 12.02 9.87
C GLN A 89 -10.58 12.14 8.45
N ASP A 90 -11.20 12.97 7.67
CA ASP A 90 -10.66 13.47 6.41
C ASP A 90 -9.84 14.72 6.73
N LEU A 91 -8.50 14.60 6.77
CA LEU A 91 -7.59 15.69 7.15
C LEU A 91 -7.63 16.84 6.14
N ILE A 92 -7.63 16.50 4.86
CA ILE A 92 -7.74 17.46 3.76
C ILE A 92 -8.85 16.97 2.82
N VAL A 93 -9.75 17.90 2.45
CA VAL A 93 -10.82 17.63 1.48
C VAL A 93 -10.74 18.68 0.38
N GLY A 94 -10.47 18.25 -0.84
CA GLY A 94 -10.47 19.12 -2.02
C GLY A 94 -11.83 19.16 -2.71
N THR A 95 -12.28 20.36 -3.06
CA THR A 95 -13.47 20.58 -3.91
C THR A 95 -13.11 20.90 -5.36
N ASP A 96 -11.86 21.25 -5.61
CA ASP A 96 -11.29 21.50 -6.93
C ASP A 96 -11.08 20.14 -7.65
N PRO A 97 -11.68 19.90 -8.83
CA PRO A 97 -11.49 18.67 -9.58
C PRO A 97 -10.05 18.44 -10.05
N ASN A 98 -9.20 19.45 -10.03
CA ASN A 98 -7.77 19.31 -10.32
C ASN A 98 -6.94 18.86 -9.11
N PHE A 99 -7.49 18.93 -7.89
CA PHE A 99 -6.76 18.53 -6.70
C PHE A 99 -6.45 17.01 -6.69
N ARG A 100 -5.17 16.67 -6.79
CA ARG A 100 -4.67 15.29 -6.85
C ARG A 100 -3.45 15.15 -5.95
N PRO A 101 -3.63 15.01 -4.63
CA PRO A 101 -2.50 14.85 -3.71
C PRO A 101 -1.80 13.51 -3.99
N VAL A 102 -0.52 13.57 -4.35
CA VAL A 102 0.25 12.39 -4.80
C VAL A 102 1.34 11.98 -3.84
N ASP A 103 1.83 12.90 -3.01
CA ASP A 103 2.84 12.61 -2.01
C ASP A 103 2.71 13.55 -0.81
N MET A 104 3.33 13.18 0.31
CA MET A 104 3.40 14.04 1.50
C MET A 104 4.61 13.69 2.37
N GLU A 105 5.11 14.68 3.09
CA GLU A 105 6.23 14.50 4.01
C GLU A 105 6.21 15.54 5.14
N PHE A 106 6.60 15.13 6.35
CA PHE A 106 6.85 16.07 7.45
C PHE A 106 8.16 16.82 7.26
N ALA A 107 8.08 18.14 7.32
CA ALA A 107 9.22 19.03 7.25
C ALA A 107 10.02 19.07 8.58
N PRO A 108 11.26 19.61 8.57
CA PRO A 108 12.05 19.75 9.78
C PRO A 108 11.38 20.59 10.89
N ASP A 109 10.52 21.52 10.51
CA ASP A 109 9.74 22.35 11.44
C ASP A 109 8.45 21.67 11.95
N GLY A 110 8.24 20.43 11.58
CA GLY A 110 7.11 19.61 12.00
C GLY A 110 5.81 19.84 11.24
N SER A 111 5.76 20.81 10.30
CA SER A 111 4.60 20.95 9.40
C SER A 111 4.53 19.85 8.35
N LEU A 112 3.33 19.52 7.85
CA LEU A 112 3.14 18.54 6.80
C LEU A 112 3.07 19.23 5.45
N TYR A 113 3.89 18.83 4.51
CA TYR A 113 3.81 19.23 3.11
C TYR A 113 3.09 18.18 2.30
N VAL A 114 2.17 18.62 1.44
CA VAL A 114 1.39 17.76 0.54
C VAL A 114 1.57 18.24 -0.88
N VAL A 115 2.05 17.34 -1.73
CA VAL A 115 2.28 17.62 -3.16
C VAL A 115 1.01 17.30 -3.94
N ASP A 116 0.53 18.24 -4.71
CA ASP A 116 -0.65 18.13 -5.56
C ASP A 116 -0.25 18.18 -7.04
N TRP A 117 -0.59 17.12 -7.76
CA TRP A 117 -0.33 16.99 -9.18
C TRP A 117 -1.11 18.01 -10.04
N HIS A 118 -2.22 18.53 -9.53
CA HIS A 118 -3.08 19.51 -10.20
C HIS A 118 -3.54 19.07 -11.58
N ASN A 119 -4.29 17.98 -11.64
CA ASN A 119 -4.74 17.44 -12.92
C ASN A 119 -6.16 16.87 -12.85
N VAL A 120 -7.06 17.32 -13.71
CA VAL A 120 -8.43 16.81 -13.76
C VAL A 120 -8.51 15.38 -14.27
N LEU A 121 -7.61 15.04 -15.20
CA LEU A 121 -7.54 13.70 -15.76
C LEU A 121 -6.66 12.80 -14.91
N VAL A 122 -7.23 11.70 -14.44
CA VAL A 122 -6.53 10.66 -13.73
C VAL A 122 -6.68 9.36 -14.47
N GLY A 123 -5.57 8.78 -14.86
CA GLY A 123 -5.53 7.52 -15.57
C GLY A 123 -4.09 7.02 -15.66
N HIS A 124 -3.91 5.87 -16.28
CA HIS A 124 -2.60 5.32 -16.49
C HIS A 124 -1.76 6.28 -17.35
N MET A 125 -0.57 6.66 -16.90
CA MET A 125 0.25 7.70 -17.54
C MET A 125 0.45 7.51 -19.04
N GLN A 126 0.57 6.27 -19.47
CA GLN A 126 0.80 5.93 -20.89
C GLN A 126 -0.35 6.34 -21.81
N HIS A 127 -1.57 6.37 -21.27
CA HIS A 127 -2.77 6.61 -22.06
C HIS A 127 -3.10 8.09 -22.18
N ASN A 128 -2.84 8.87 -21.14
CA ASN A 128 -3.32 10.26 -21.03
C ASN A 128 -2.20 11.30 -21.05
N ALA A 129 -0.95 10.88 -21.26
CA ALA A 129 0.18 11.82 -21.19
C ALA A 129 0.08 12.98 -22.18
N ARG A 130 -0.58 12.77 -23.33
CA ARG A 130 -0.75 13.75 -24.42
C ARG A 130 -2.16 14.32 -24.51
N ASP A 131 -3.04 13.99 -23.55
CA ASP A 131 -4.42 14.48 -23.58
C ASP A 131 -4.42 16.01 -23.42
N PRO A 132 -5.09 16.78 -24.32
CA PRO A 132 -5.10 18.23 -24.27
C PRO A 132 -5.83 18.80 -23.04
N LEU A 133 -6.64 18.00 -22.36
CA LEU A 133 -7.29 18.41 -21.10
C LEU A 133 -6.36 18.30 -19.88
N ARG A 134 -5.17 17.69 -20.06
CA ARG A 134 -4.19 17.58 -18.99
C ARG A 134 -3.45 18.90 -18.79
N ASP A 135 -3.36 19.34 -17.54
CA ASP A 135 -2.51 20.49 -17.20
C ASP A 135 -1.03 20.04 -17.16
N HIS A 136 -0.20 20.62 -18.01
CA HIS A 136 1.22 20.36 -18.11
C HIS A 136 2.09 21.47 -17.52
N ALA A 137 1.48 22.55 -17.02
CA ALA A 137 2.18 23.73 -16.61
C ALA A 137 2.16 23.96 -15.08
N HIS A 138 1.20 23.39 -14.39
CA HIS A 138 0.97 23.68 -12.98
C HIS A 138 1.08 22.45 -12.10
N GLY A 139 1.49 22.68 -10.87
CA GLY A 139 1.45 21.80 -9.72
C GLY A 139 1.30 22.68 -8.47
N ARG A 140 0.93 22.08 -7.35
CA ARG A 140 0.76 22.81 -6.09
C ARG A 140 1.44 22.05 -4.95
N ILE A 141 1.91 22.81 -3.97
CA ILE A 141 2.41 22.26 -2.71
C ILE A 141 1.66 22.97 -1.59
N TYR A 142 0.97 22.19 -0.78
CA TYR A 142 0.28 22.68 0.40
C TYR A 142 1.12 22.44 1.65
N ARG A 143 1.10 23.40 2.56
CA ARG A 143 1.67 23.27 3.91
C ARG A 143 0.55 23.24 4.93
N VAL A 144 0.48 22.16 5.69
CA VAL A 144 -0.50 21.93 6.75
C VAL A 144 0.17 22.17 8.10
N THR A 145 -0.42 23.01 8.91
CA THR A 145 0.04 23.34 10.27
C THR A 145 -1.08 23.16 11.27
N TYR A 146 -0.72 22.96 12.53
CA TYR A 146 -1.66 22.95 13.66
C TYR A 146 -1.48 24.22 14.50
N PRO A 147 -2.36 25.24 14.35
CA PRO A 147 -2.12 26.57 14.93
C PRO A 147 -2.01 26.62 16.46
N SER A 148 -2.57 25.63 17.14
CA SER A 148 -2.58 25.58 18.63
C SER A 148 -1.25 25.11 19.23
N ARG A 149 -0.26 24.72 18.43
CA ARG A 149 1.08 24.33 18.87
C ARG A 149 2.15 25.06 18.08
N PRO A 150 3.29 25.39 18.70
CA PRO A 150 4.41 25.98 17.98
C PRO A 150 5.00 24.98 16.95
N LEU A 151 5.63 25.52 15.94
CA LEU A 151 6.47 24.72 15.05
C LEU A 151 7.64 24.09 15.84
N VAL A 152 8.09 22.94 15.39
CA VAL A 152 9.28 22.27 15.95
C VAL A 152 10.52 23.05 15.54
N VAL A 153 11.45 23.26 16.46
CA VAL A 153 12.78 23.78 16.13
C VAL A 153 13.53 22.68 15.37
N PRO A 154 13.98 22.93 14.13
CA PRO A 154 14.71 21.94 13.36
C PRO A 154 15.96 21.44 14.08
N ALA A 155 16.15 20.13 14.11
CA ALA A 155 17.37 19.54 14.66
C ALA A 155 18.57 19.83 13.76
N SER A 156 19.75 20.04 14.38
CA SER A 156 21.00 20.19 13.64
C SER A 156 21.40 18.85 13.02
N ILE A 157 21.61 18.82 11.69
CA ILE A 157 22.03 17.62 10.95
C ILE A 157 23.27 17.93 10.11
N ASP A 158 23.23 18.98 9.30
CA ASP A 158 24.36 19.42 8.49
C ASP A 158 25.52 19.83 9.42
N ASP A 159 26.71 19.33 9.15
CA ASP A 159 27.91 19.54 9.93
C ASP A 159 27.85 19.12 11.42
N ALA A 160 26.76 18.45 11.83
CA ALA A 160 26.64 17.96 13.19
C ALA A 160 27.67 16.87 13.50
N SER A 161 28.13 16.85 14.77
CA SER A 161 28.99 15.78 15.28
C SER A 161 28.21 14.45 15.34
N ILE A 162 28.93 13.32 15.37
CA ILE A 162 28.35 12.00 15.53
C ILE A 162 27.45 11.92 16.77
N ALA A 163 27.92 12.47 17.90
CA ALA A 163 27.18 12.49 19.15
C ALA A 163 25.82 13.22 19.01
N VAL A 164 25.81 14.39 18.38
CA VAL A 164 24.58 15.15 18.11
C VAL A 164 23.63 14.37 17.19
N LEU A 165 24.16 13.72 16.15
CA LEU A 165 23.34 12.90 15.24
C LEU A 165 22.72 11.69 15.95
N LEU A 166 23.46 11.04 16.86
CA LEU A 166 22.94 9.95 17.68
C LEU A 166 21.87 10.46 18.67
N ASP A 167 22.06 11.61 19.31
CA ASP A 167 21.04 12.18 20.20
C ASP A 167 19.78 12.61 19.47
N ASN A 168 19.87 13.00 18.20
CA ASN A 168 18.70 13.25 17.35
C ASN A 168 17.83 11.98 17.16
N LEU A 169 18.37 10.78 17.36
CA LEU A 169 17.61 9.53 17.28
C LEU A 169 16.61 9.36 18.42
N LYS A 170 16.78 10.11 19.51
CA LYS A 170 15.82 10.16 20.62
C LYS A 170 14.60 11.03 20.32
N LEU A 171 14.63 11.84 19.26
CA LEU A 171 13.54 12.72 18.90
C LEU A 171 12.36 11.93 18.31
N PRO A 172 11.11 12.33 18.60
CA PRO A 172 9.93 11.62 18.10
C PRO A 172 9.72 11.78 16.59
N GLU A 173 10.26 12.82 15.97
CA GLU A 173 10.14 13.09 14.53
C GLU A 173 10.88 12.04 13.71
N TYR A 174 10.13 11.13 13.07
CA TYR A 174 10.70 10.06 12.23
C TYR A 174 11.65 10.61 11.13
N ARG A 175 11.26 11.71 10.49
CA ARG A 175 12.08 12.31 9.43
C ARG A 175 13.41 12.86 9.94
N THR A 176 13.44 13.38 11.15
CA THR A 176 14.69 13.81 11.81
C THR A 176 15.58 12.60 12.07
N ARG A 177 15.06 11.51 12.64
CA ARG A 177 15.81 10.27 12.85
C ARG A 177 16.34 9.69 11.55
N TYR A 178 15.48 9.64 10.50
CA TYR A 178 15.90 9.17 9.17
C TYR A 178 17.05 10.00 8.59
N ARG A 179 16.96 11.32 8.64
CA ARG A 179 18.02 12.22 8.14
C ARG A 179 19.31 12.08 8.96
N SER A 180 19.21 11.93 10.28
CA SER A 180 20.37 11.70 11.16
C SER A 180 21.07 10.37 10.84
N ARG A 181 20.32 9.28 10.64
CA ARG A 181 20.90 8.00 10.18
C ARG A 181 21.58 8.12 8.81
N ARG A 182 21.01 8.90 7.88
CA ARG A 182 21.67 9.17 6.59
C ARG A 182 22.97 9.94 6.75
N ALA A 183 22.99 10.96 7.61
CA ALA A 183 24.20 11.73 7.89
C ALA A 183 25.29 10.88 8.54
N LEU A 184 24.91 9.99 9.47
CA LEU A 184 25.85 9.04 10.09
C LEU A 184 26.53 8.11 9.07
N ARG A 185 25.83 7.66 8.04
CA ARG A 185 26.41 6.86 6.94
C ARG A 185 27.49 7.60 6.15
N GLY A 186 27.50 8.92 6.18
CA GLY A 186 28.51 9.76 5.52
C GLY A 186 29.72 10.08 6.41
N LYS A 187 29.72 9.60 7.65
CA LYS A 187 30.86 9.78 8.59
C LYS A 187 31.78 8.57 8.52
N GLU A 188 32.92 8.70 9.17
CA GLU A 188 33.91 7.62 9.28
C GLU A 188 33.29 6.46 10.10
N THR A 189 33.29 5.26 9.54
CA THR A 189 32.51 4.12 10.05
C THR A 189 32.97 3.64 11.42
N ASP A 190 34.27 3.50 11.63
CA ASP A 190 34.82 3.01 12.91
C ASP A 190 34.53 4.01 14.04
N LEU A 191 34.64 5.30 13.74
CA LEU A 191 34.34 6.35 14.72
C LEU A 191 32.83 6.38 15.06
N VAL A 192 31.95 6.14 14.06
CA VAL A 192 30.51 6.01 14.32
C VAL A 192 30.23 4.80 15.20
N SER A 193 30.86 3.65 14.93
CA SER A 193 30.64 2.42 15.70
C SER A 193 31.12 2.54 17.13
N GLU A 194 32.30 3.14 17.37
CA GLU A 194 32.82 3.42 18.71
C GLU A 194 31.90 4.38 19.48
N THR A 195 31.51 5.49 18.84
CA THR A 195 30.62 6.47 19.47
C THR A 195 29.25 5.89 19.77
N LEU A 196 28.73 5.04 18.87
CA LEU A 196 27.46 4.33 19.04
C LEU A 196 27.48 3.42 20.28
N LYS A 197 28.53 2.64 20.47
CA LYS A 197 28.72 1.80 21.69
C LYS A 197 28.65 2.62 22.96
N ILE A 198 29.35 3.76 22.98
CA ILE A 198 29.35 4.67 24.13
C ILE A 198 27.94 5.25 24.33
N TRP A 199 27.26 5.62 23.23
CA TRP A 199 25.90 6.17 23.29
C TRP A 199 24.90 5.15 23.84
N VAL A 200 24.94 3.88 23.37
CA VAL A 200 24.12 2.79 23.87
C VAL A 200 24.37 2.53 25.36
N ALA A 201 25.63 2.45 25.78
CA ALA A 201 25.98 2.24 27.19
C ALA A 201 25.50 3.36 28.14
N ASN A 202 25.20 4.54 27.60
CA ASN A 202 24.69 5.69 28.37
C ASN A 202 23.16 5.84 28.26
N LEU A 203 22.43 4.94 27.60
CA LEU A 203 20.98 4.95 27.61
C LEU A 203 20.45 4.59 29.01
N ASP A 204 19.37 5.25 29.42
CA ASP A 204 18.66 4.91 30.66
C ASP A 204 17.72 3.73 30.44
N PRO A 205 17.97 2.56 31.05
CA PRO A 205 17.08 1.40 30.91
C PRO A 205 15.67 1.62 31.50
N ASN A 206 15.48 2.65 32.33
CA ASN A 206 14.16 3.02 32.85
C ASN A 206 13.39 4.00 31.97
N ASP A 207 14.01 4.50 30.88
CA ASP A 207 13.31 5.33 29.91
C ASP A 207 12.22 4.50 29.20
N GLN A 208 11.00 5.02 29.12
CA GLN A 208 9.91 4.36 28.40
C GLN A 208 10.23 4.14 26.91
N LEU A 209 11.16 4.89 26.35
CA LEU A 209 11.63 4.77 24.96
C LEU A 209 12.95 4.00 24.83
N TYR A 210 13.45 3.37 25.90
CA TYR A 210 14.69 2.61 25.88
C TYR A 210 14.76 1.62 24.72
N ASP A 211 13.73 0.77 24.57
CA ASP A 211 13.60 -0.19 23.47
C ASP A 211 13.68 0.49 22.09
N HIS A 212 13.04 1.67 21.97
CA HIS A 212 13.09 2.42 20.72
C HIS A 212 14.49 2.95 20.44
N HIS A 213 15.21 3.39 21.47
CA HIS A 213 16.59 3.86 21.32
C HIS A 213 17.55 2.72 20.94
N LEU A 214 17.40 1.53 21.51
CA LEU A 214 18.14 0.33 21.08
C LEU A 214 17.86 -0.03 19.62
N LEU A 215 16.60 0.08 19.19
CA LEU A 215 16.22 -0.15 17.80
C LEU A 215 16.87 0.85 16.85
N GLU A 216 16.91 2.14 17.21
CA GLU A 216 17.59 3.15 16.41
C GLU A 216 19.10 2.91 16.34
N ALA A 217 19.73 2.46 17.43
CA ALA A 217 21.13 2.05 17.45
C ALA A 217 21.40 0.87 16.49
N LEU A 218 20.52 -0.13 16.49
CA LEU A 218 20.60 -1.27 15.57
C LEU A 218 20.50 -0.81 14.10
N TRP A 219 19.62 0.15 13.80
CA TRP A 219 19.52 0.71 12.46
C TRP A 219 20.75 1.51 12.04
N VAL A 220 21.46 2.17 12.95
CA VAL A 220 22.74 2.84 12.67
C VAL A 220 23.82 1.80 12.38
N SER A 221 23.97 0.79 13.22
CA SER A 221 24.91 -0.32 13.06
C SER A 221 24.74 -1.01 11.70
N TRP A 222 23.52 -1.41 11.38
CA TRP A 222 23.17 -1.96 10.06
C TRP A 222 23.43 -0.98 8.91
N GLY A 223 23.02 0.28 9.10
CA GLY A 223 23.17 1.32 8.07
C GLY A 223 24.62 1.61 7.69
N ASN A 224 25.56 1.40 8.59
CA ASN A 224 27.00 1.54 8.39
C ASN A 224 27.68 0.23 7.92
N ASN A 225 26.91 -0.83 7.68
CA ASN A 225 27.41 -2.13 7.27
C ASN A 225 28.42 -2.75 8.25
N GLN A 226 28.30 -2.41 9.53
CA GLN A 226 29.17 -2.90 10.61
C GLN A 226 28.30 -3.26 11.82
N ILE A 227 27.98 -4.57 11.94
CA ILE A 227 27.05 -5.02 12.95
C ILE A 227 27.72 -5.09 14.32
N ASP A 228 27.14 -4.40 15.30
CA ASP A 228 27.46 -4.58 16.71
C ASP A 228 26.75 -5.87 17.20
N LEU A 229 27.56 -6.91 17.44
CA LEU A 229 27.03 -8.24 17.79
C LEU A 229 26.43 -8.26 19.20
N ASP A 230 26.98 -7.50 20.14
CA ASP A 230 26.47 -7.43 21.52
C ASP A 230 25.09 -6.73 21.53
N LEU A 231 24.95 -5.62 20.82
CA LEU A 231 23.68 -4.94 20.63
C LEU A 231 22.66 -5.83 19.92
N LEU A 232 23.09 -6.55 18.88
CA LEU A 232 22.19 -7.45 18.15
C LEU A 232 21.69 -8.59 19.04
N ASP A 233 22.55 -9.17 19.88
CA ASP A 233 22.20 -10.20 20.85
C ASP A 233 21.18 -9.70 21.87
N GLU A 234 21.42 -8.52 22.46
CA GLU A 234 20.49 -7.86 23.37
C GLU A 234 19.12 -7.63 22.72
N VAL A 235 19.09 -7.08 21.50
CA VAL A 235 17.85 -6.80 20.75
C VAL A 235 17.12 -8.09 20.39
N PHE A 236 17.83 -9.16 20.01
CA PHE A 236 17.23 -10.44 19.65
C PHE A 236 16.60 -11.16 20.85
N HIS A 237 17.11 -10.97 22.05
CA HIS A 237 16.61 -11.57 23.28
C HIS A 237 15.68 -10.65 24.09
N SER A 238 15.34 -9.46 23.57
CA SER A 238 14.43 -8.54 24.21
C SER A 238 13.04 -9.15 24.45
N GLU A 239 12.39 -8.79 25.55
CA GLU A 239 10.99 -9.12 25.80
C GLU A 239 10.04 -8.49 24.74
N ASN A 240 10.45 -7.36 24.17
CA ASN A 240 9.67 -6.68 23.14
C ASN A 240 9.83 -7.36 21.77
N TYR A 241 8.78 -7.99 21.29
CA TYR A 241 8.76 -8.68 20.00
C TYR A 241 9.17 -7.79 18.81
N ARG A 242 8.97 -6.47 18.90
CA ARG A 242 9.37 -5.54 17.81
C ARG A 242 10.88 -5.47 17.65
N LEU A 243 11.60 -5.51 18.77
CA LEU A 243 13.05 -5.59 18.76
C LEU A 243 13.50 -6.91 18.18
N ARG A 244 12.95 -8.02 18.64
CA ARG A 244 13.28 -9.36 18.10
C ARG A 244 13.01 -9.45 16.60
N ALA A 245 11.87 -8.95 16.13
CA ALA A 245 11.56 -8.92 14.70
C ALA A 245 12.55 -8.06 13.89
N ALA A 246 13.01 -6.94 14.45
CA ALA A 246 14.03 -6.09 13.85
C ALA A 246 15.39 -6.79 13.76
N ALA A 247 15.80 -7.51 14.81
CA ALA A 247 17.01 -8.31 14.81
C ALA A 247 16.99 -9.38 13.72
N VAL A 248 15.86 -10.11 13.57
CA VAL A 248 15.67 -11.09 12.50
C VAL A 248 15.80 -10.47 11.12
N ARG A 249 15.24 -9.27 10.92
CA ARG A 249 15.40 -8.52 9.67
C ARG A 249 16.86 -8.17 9.39
N VAL A 250 17.61 -7.73 10.38
CA VAL A 250 19.05 -7.45 10.24
C VAL A 250 19.80 -8.73 9.89
N MET A 251 19.54 -9.83 10.58
CA MET A 251 20.18 -11.13 10.30
C MET A 251 19.91 -11.59 8.86
N ARG A 252 18.73 -11.38 8.32
CA ARG A 252 18.43 -11.70 6.92
C ARG A 252 19.37 -11.03 5.93
N TYR A 253 19.71 -9.76 6.14
CA TYR A 253 20.56 -9.00 5.22
C TYR A 253 22.04 -9.10 5.52
N MET A 254 22.39 -9.31 6.78
CA MET A 254 23.76 -9.21 7.27
C MET A 254 24.30 -10.54 7.78
N GLY A 255 23.62 -11.65 7.53
CA GLY A 255 23.93 -12.97 8.09
C GLY A 255 25.38 -13.41 7.90
N ALA A 256 26.04 -13.01 6.80
CA ALA A 256 27.44 -13.30 6.57
C ALA A 256 28.40 -12.67 7.61
N GLN A 257 27.99 -11.62 8.31
CA GLN A 257 28.75 -10.97 9.39
C GLN A 257 28.35 -11.50 10.79
N ILE A 258 27.35 -12.37 10.89
CA ILE A 258 26.77 -12.80 12.16
C ILE A 258 26.99 -14.31 12.32
N PRO A 259 27.96 -14.74 13.14
CA PRO A 259 28.36 -16.14 13.25
C PRO A 259 27.23 -17.11 13.63
N ARG A 260 26.20 -16.63 14.37
CA ARG A 260 25.07 -17.44 14.85
C ARG A 260 23.78 -17.17 14.09
N SER A 261 23.83 -16.48 12.95
CA SER A 261 22.62 -16.05 12.23
C SER A 261 21.68 -17.22 11.87
N GLU A 262 22.20 -18.34 11.42
CA GLU A 262 21.38 -19.52 11.05
C GLU A 262 20.66 -20.12 12.27
N GLU A 263 21.37 -20.27 13.39
CA GLU A 263 20.81 -20.78 14.65
C GLU A 263 19.68 -19.84 15.15
N TRP A 264 19.94 -18.54 15.18
CA TRP A 264 18.97 -17.56 15.62
C TRP A 264 17.77 -17.43 14.69
N LEU A 265 17.94 -17.60 13.38
CA LEU A 265 16.84 -17.58 12.44
C LEU A 265 15.93 -18.82 12.59
N ILE A 266 16.48 -20.00 12.88
CA ILE A 266 15.69 -21.20 13.23
C ILE A 266 14.92 -20.93 14.54
N GLN A 267 15.59 -20.37 15.55
CA GLN A 267 14.96 -20.01 16.83
C GLN A 267 13.83 -19.01 16.64
N ALA A 268 14.02 -17.99 15.80
CA ALA A 268 12.99 -16.99 15.48
C ALA A 268 11.77 -17.63 14.78
N GLY A 269 11.94 -18.74 14.07
CA GLY A 269 10.83 -19.54 13.53
C GLY A 269 9.89 -20.10 14.59
N ALA A 270 10.40 -20.36 15.81
CA ALA A 270 9.64 -20.82 16.97
C ALA A 270 9.25 -19.69 17.94
N ASP A 271 9.41 -18.41 17.57
CA ASP A 271 9.05 -17.29 18.44
C ASP A 271 7.55 -17.27 18.76
N SER A 272 7.22 -16.94 20.00
CA SER A 272 5.82 -16.83 20.46
C SER A 272 5.02 -15.77 19.68
N HIS A 273 5.67 -14.70 19.18
CA HIS A 273 5.01 -13.62 18.48
C HIS A 273 5.04 -13.78 16.95
N GLY A 274 3.85 -13.74 16.32
CA GLY A 274 3.70 -13.96 14.86
C GLY A 274 4.53 -13.02 13.98
N GLN A 275 4.76 -11.75 14.38
CA GLN A 275 5.59 -10.83 13.60
C GLN A 275 7.06 -11.23 13.55
N VAL A 276 7.61 -11.81 14.62
CA VAL A 276 8.97 -12.37 14.62
C VAL A 276 9.06 -13.57 13.69
N ARG A 277 8.07 -14.48 13.76
CA ARG A 277 7.98 -15.63 12.84
C ARG A 277 7.80 -15.20 11.39
N LEU A 278 7.06 -14.12 11.12
CA LEU A 278 6.91 -13.59 9.75
C LEU A 278 8.26 -13.13 9.18
N GLU A 279 9.07 -12.42 9.96
CA GLU A 279 10.43 -12.05 9.53
C GLU A 279 11.31 -13.28 9.31
N ALA A 280 11.17 -14.32 10.15
CA ALA A 280 11.88 -15.60 9.97
C ALA A 280 11.45 -16.34 8.69
N ILE A 281 10.14 -16.36 8.36
CA ILE A 281 9.63 -16.92 7.11
C ILE A 281 10.29 -16.22 5.91
N VAL A 282 10.31 -14.89 5.92
CA VAL A 282 10.92 -14.12 4.83
C VAL A 282 12.43 -14.38 4.78
N ALA A 283 13.10 -14.45 5.93
CA ALA A 283 14.53 -14.75 5.99
C ALA A 283 14.87 -16.14 5.44
N ALA A 284 13.99 -17.13 5.67
CA ALA A 284 14.21 -18.51 5.21
C ALA A 284 14.47 -18.61 3.69
N SER A 285 13.87 -17.72 2.89
CA SER A 285 14.08 -17.69 1.43
C SER A 285 15.47 -17.18 1.01
N TRP A 286 16.26 -16.65 1.94
CA TRP A 286 17.60 -16.08 1.72
C TRP A 286 18.72 -16.99 2.26
N LEU A 287 18.34 -18.08 2.93
CA LEU A 287 19.26 -18.98 3.61
C LEU A 287 19.62 -20.21 2.74
N ASP A 288 20.62 -20.97 3.20
CA ASP A 288 20.82 -22.33 2.72
C ASP A 288 19.52 -23.11 2.78
N PRO A 289 19.19 -23.94 1.76
CA PRO A 289 17.92 -24.67 1.70
C PRO A 289 17.61 -25.52 2.93
N GLU A 290 18.60 -26.14 3.56
CA GLU A 290 18.37 -26.96 4.74
C GLU A 290 18.07 -26.11 5.99
N VAL A 291 18.71 -24.97 6.13
CA VAL A 291 18.43 -23.99 7.20
C VAL A 291 17.06 -23.38 6.98
N GLY A 292 16.73 -22.97 5.74
CA GLY A 292 15.43 -22.44 5.37
C GLY A 292 14.29 -23.42 5.67
N LYS A 293 14.45 -24.71 5.35
CA LYS A 293 13.47 -25.76 5.67
C LYS A 293 13.28 -25.91 7.19
N LYS A 294 14.36 -25.94 7.96
CA LYS A 294 14.28 -26.05 9.43
C LYS A 294 13.53 -24.84 10.00
N THR A 295 13.85 -23.63 9.56
CA THR A 295 13.15 -22.40 9.98
C THR A 295 11.66 -22.48 9.69
N LEU A 296 11.26 -22.88 8.47
CA LEU A 296 9.84 -23.00 8.10
C LEU A 296 9.12 -24.11 8.88
N THR A 297 9.81 -25.22 9.17
CA THR A 297 9.25 -26.30 10.00
C THR A 297 8.95 -25.78 11.41
N SER A 298 9.88 -25.05 12.02
CA SER A 298 9.66 -24.44 13.34
C SER A 298 8.48 -23.46 13.35
N VAL A 299 8.28 -22.69 12.27
CA VAL A 299 7.10 -21.80 12.14
C VAL A 299 5.80 -22.58 12.14
N ALA A 300 5.74 -23.73 11.46
CA ALA A 300 4.53 -24.53 11.31
C ALA A 300 4.10 -25.26 12.60
N GLU A 301 4.96 -25.35 13.59
CA GLU A 301 4.63 -25.90 14.91
C GLU A 301 3.70 -24.97 15.71
N LEU A 302 3.63 -23.71 15.35
CA LEU A 302 2.81 -22.67 16.00
C LEU A 302 1.70 -22.19 15.06
N PRO A 303 0.62 -21.59 15.59
CA PRO A 303 -0.46 -21.08 14.74
C PRO A 303 0.03 -20.04 13.72
N VAL A 304 -0.30 -20.27 12.46
CA VAL A 304 -0.06 -19.34 11.35
C VAL A 304 -1.36 -18.62 11.06
N ASP A 305 -1.40 -17.31 11.33
CA ASP A 305 -2.59 -16.50 11.08
C ASP A 305 -2.70 -16.09 9.61
N ASN A 306 -3.85 -15.53 9.24
CA ASN A 306 -4.14 -15.15 7.87
C ASN A 306 -3.17 -14.10 7.29
N TRP A 307 -2.51 -13.30 8.15
CA TRP A 307 -1.54 -12.31 7.71
C TRP A 307 -0.22 -12.92 7.24
N MET A 308 0.22 -14.00 7.88
CA MET A 308 1.47 -14.65 7.50
C MET A 308 1.28 -15.85 6.57
N MET A 309 0.07 -16.42 6.48
CA MET A 309 -0.21 -17.66 5.76
C MET A 309 0.15 -17.59 4.27
N GLU A 310 -0.21 -16.49 3.58
CA GLU A 310 0.14 -16.34 2.16
C GLU A 310 1.65 -16.32 1.95
N THR A 311 2.38 -15.61 2.83
CA THR A 311 3.84 -15.52 2.78
C THR A 311 4.46 -16.86 3.09
N TYR A 312 3.96 -17.56 4.13
CA TYR A 312 4.42 -18.89 4.48
C TYR A 312 4.24 -19.86 3.31
N ASN A 313 3.04 -19.96 2.75
CA ASN A 313 2.73 -20.89 1.67
C ASN A 313 3.55 -20.62 0.41
N ALA A 314 3.75 -19.34 0.07
CA ALA A 314 4.56 -18.96 -1.08
C ALA A 314 6.03 -19.42 -0.92
N ILE A 315 6.59 -19.25 0.27
CA ILE A 315 7.99 -19.63 0.53
C ILE A 315 8.12 -21.15 0.74
N ALA A 316 7.22 -21.78 1.49
CA ALA A 316 7.21 -23.22 1.73
C ALA A 316 7.17 -24.03 0.43
N SER A 317 6.41 -23.56 -0.57
CA SER A 317 6.33 -24.22 -1.88
C SER A 317 7.70 -24.30 -2.59
N ASN A 318 8.56 -23.31 -2.42
CA ASN A 318 9.90 -23.28 -3.01
C ASN A 318 10.82 -24.36 -2.41
N PHE A 319 10.51 -24.79 -1.18
CA PHE A 319 11.25 -25.84 -0.47
C PHE A 319 10.57 -27.22 -0.53
N GLY A 320 9.47 -27.35 -1.27
CA GLY A 320 8.68 -28.59 -1.33
C GLY A 320 7.98 -28.95 -0.02
N ILE A 321 7.75 -27.96 0.85
CA ILE A 321 7.01 -28.12 2.12
C ILE A 321 5.53 -27.87 1.85
N SER A 322 4.66 -28.72 2.43
CA SER A 322 3.21 -28.54 2.36
C SER A 322 2.80 -27.22 3.02
N GLY A 323 1.96 -26.46 2.34
CA GLY A 323 1.40 -25.23 2.88
C GLY A 323 0.45 -25.49 4.04
N VAL A 324 0.17 -24.45 4.80
CA VAL A 324 -0.88 -24.42 5.82
C VAL A 324 -2.19 -23.90 5.23
N SER A 325 -3.32 -24.41 5.67
CA SER A 325 -4.64 -23.97 5.27
C SER A 325 -5.35 -23.30 6.43
N GLU A 326 -6.24 -22.35 6.13
CA GLU A 326 -7.16 -21.78 7.13
C GLU A 326 -7.95 -22.91 7.81
N ARG A 327 -7.90 -22.94 9.14
CA ARG A 327 -8.80 -23.78 9.97
C ARG A 327 -10.08 -22.99 10.29
N ASP A 328 -10.67 -22.29 9.36
CA ASP A 328 -11.88 -21.52 9.63
C ASP A 328 -13.03 -21.88 8.68
N GLU A 329 -14.09 -22.40 9.28
CA GLU A 329 -15.38 -22.74 8.66
C GLU A 329 -16.21 -21.51 8.24
N GLN A 330 -15.69 -20.27 8.26
CA GLN A 330 -16.50 -19.05 8.02
C GLN A 330 -16.26 -18.31 6.73
N SER A 331 -15.34 -18.71 5.90
CA SER A 331 -15.22 -18.15 4.54
C SER A 331 -15.80 -19.11 3.49
N LYS A 332 -17.13 -19.28 3.47
CA LYS A 332 -17.76 -19.72 2.22
C LYS A 332 -17.36 -18.75 1.11
N PRO A 333 -16.81 -19.22 -0.03
CA PRO A 333 -16.62 -18.37 -1.19
C PRO A 333 -17.93 -17.64 -1.44
N ARG A 334 -17.91 -16.33 -1.57
CA ARG A 334 -19.05 -15.60 -2.13
C ARG A 334 -19.25 -16.24 -3.49
N GLU A 335 -20.34 -17.00 -3.64
CA GLU A 335 -20.67 -17.71 -4.88
C GLU A 335 -20.46 -16.70 -6.01
N GLU A 336 -19.48 -16.99 -6.89
CA GLU A 336 -19.47 -16.36 -8.21
C GLU A 336 -20.82 -16.72 -8.81
N ARG A 337 -21.70 -15.73 -8.94
CA ARG A 337 -22.98 -15.95 -9.62
C ARG A 337 -22.62 -16.53 -10.98
N VAL A 338 -23.08 -17.74 -11.23
CA VAL A 338 -22.94 -18.39 -12.51
C VAL A 338 -23.57 -17.44 -13.53
N VAL A 339 -22.78 -16.94 -14.44
CA VAL A 339 -23.27 -16.09 -15.54
C VAL A 339 -23.89 -17.05 -16.56
N ASP A 340 -25.13 -16.80 -16.97
CA ASP A 340 -25.83 -17.61 -17.98
C ASP A 340 -25.27 -17.37 -19.38
N LEU A 341 -23.96 -17.51 -19.57
CA LEU A 341 -23.25 -17.38 -20.84
C LEU A 341 -22.42 -18.64 -21.09
N GLU A 342 -22.36 -19.07 -22.33
CA GLU A 342 -21.63 -20.29 -22.72
C GLU A 342 -20.72 -20.01 -23.93
N GLY A 343 -19.74 -20.88 -24.16
CA GLY A 343 -18.87 -20.85 -25.34
C GLY A 343 -18.18 -19.49 -25.55
N PRO A 344 -18.19 -18.96 -26.79
CA PRO A 344 -17.48 -17.71 -27.14
C PRO A 344 -17.94 -16.50 -26.31
N ASP A 345 -19.21 -16.45 -25.91
CA ASP A 345 -19.76 -15.35 -25.10
C ASP A 345 -19.19 -15.36 -23.67
N LEU A 346 -18.98 -16.54 -23.10
CA LEU A 346 -18.35 -16.69 -21.79
C LEU A 346 -16.86 -16.31 -21.86
N GLU A 347 -16.16 -16.68 -22.94
CA GLU A 347 -14.76 -16.24 -23.14
C GLU A 347 -14.67 -14.72 -23.25
N LEU A 348 -15.59 -14.11 -24.01
CA LEU A 348 -15.67 -12.66 -24.16
C LEU A 348 -15.96 -11.96 -22.83
N TYR A 349 -16.85 -12.53 -22.01
CA TYR A 349 -17.13 -12.06 -20.66
C TYR A 349 -15.87 -12.11 -19.76
N HIS A 350 -15.13 -13.20 -19.78
CA HIS A 350 -13.90 -13.34 -18.98
C HIS A 350 -12.79 -12.38 -19.45
N LEU A 351 -12.64 -12.18 -20.75
CA LEU A 351 -11.76 -11.14 -21.29
C LEU A 351 -12.15 -9.76 -20.75
N GLY A 352 -13.45 -9.44 -20.79
CA GLY A 352 -13.98 -8.18 -20.29
C GLY A 352 -13.78 -7.99 -18.80
N LYS A 353 -13.96 -9.06 -18.00
CA LYS A 353 -13.71 -9.07 -16.56
C LYS A 353 -12.24 -8.69 -16.27
N SER A 354 -11.31 -9.29 -17.01
CA SER A 354 -9.88 -9.01 -16.82
C SER A 354 -9.50 -7.56 -17.15
N ILE A 355 -10.08 -7.01 -18.23
CA ILE A 355 -9.83 -5.62 -18.67
C ILE A 355 -10.50 -4.63 -17.70
N TYR A 356 -11.74 -4.89 -17.29
CA TYR A 356 -12.46 -4.04 -16.34
C TYR A 356 -11.68 -3.83 -15.05
N ALA A 357 -10.99 -4.88 -14.57
CA ALA A 357 -10.24 -4.90 -13.33
C ALA A 357 -8.83 -4.30 -13.42
N LYS A 358 -8.32 -3.99 -14.64
CA LYS A 358 -6.99 -3.38 -14.81
C LYS A 358 -6.91 -2.03 -14.11
N ASP A 359 -5.73 -1.71 -13.57
CA ASP A 359 -5.47 -0.41 -12.98
C ASP A 359 -5.59 0.72 -14.02
N GLY A 360 -6.27 1.80 -13.62
CA GLY A 360 -6.55 2.93 -14.52
C GLY A 360 -7.68 2.70 -15.51
N TYR A 361 -8.34 1.53 -15.49
CA TYR A 361 -9.49 1.20 -16.33
C TYR A 361 -10.82 1.37 -15.56
N CYS A 362 -11.84 0.67 -15.98
CA CYS A 362 -13.24 0.90 -15.57
C CYS A 362 -13.48 0.80 -14.05
N ALA A 363 -12.89 -0.23 -13.39
CA ALA A 363 -13.05 -0.44 -11.95
C ALA A 363 -12.47 0.69 -11.10
N THR A 364 -11.52 1.46 -11.61
CA THR A 364 -10.92 2.60 -10.92
C THR A 364 -11.96 3.67 -10.57
N CYS A 365 -12.90 3.94 -11.47
CA CYS A 365 -13.97 4.93 -11.27
C CYS A 365 -15.30 4.28 -10.88
N HIS A 366 -15.66 3.21 -11.57
CA HIS A 366 -16.98 2.56 -11.39
C HIS A 366 -17.01 1.50 -10.28
N GLN A 367 -15.86 1.24 -9.62
CA GLN A 367 -15.64 0.26 -8.57
C GLN A 367 -15.84 -1.20 -9.03
N VAL A 368 -15.29 -2.15 -8.26
CA VAL A 368 -15.36 -3.58 -8.57
C VAL A 368 -16.80 -4.14 -8.51
N ASP A 369 -17.69 -3.47 -7.82
CA ASP A 369 -19.11 -3.83 -7.66
C ASP A 369 -20.04 -3.03 -8.57
N GLY A 370 -19.50 -2.19 -9.43
CA GLY A 370 -20.25 -1.37 -10.40
C GLY A 370 -21.13 -0.28 -9.78
N LYS A 371 -20.93 0.08 -8.48
CA LYS A 371 -21.75 1.12 -7.82
C LYS A 371 -21.28 2.55 -8.09
N GLY A 372 -20.07 2.72 -8.63
CA GLY A 372 -19.45 4.03 -8.80
C GLY A 372 -19.14 4.73 -7.49
N ILE A 373 -18.75 6.01 -7.57
CA ILE A 373 -18.45 6.84 -6.39
C ILE A 373 -19.16 8.18 -6.56
N LYS A 374 -20.32 8.32 -5.94
CA LYS A 374 -21.18 9.51 -6.11
C LYS A 374 -20.46 10.81 -5.70
N SER A 375 -19.73 10.81 -4.60
CA SER A 375 -19.00 11.97 -4.10
C SER A 375 -17.92 12.47 -5.08
N ALA A 376 -17.34 11.55 -5.87
CA ALA A 376 -16.36 11.85 -6.90
C ALA A 376 -16.98 12.12 -8.29
N GLY A 377 -18.30 12.01 -8.41
CA GLY A 377 -19.00 12.24 -9.68
C GLY A 377 -18.99 11.04 -10.62
N PHE A 378 -18.64 9.85 -10.15
CA PHE A 378 -18.63 8.62 -10.95
C PHE A 378 -19.95 7.86 -10.81
N PRO A 379 -20.71 7.70 -11.90
CA PRO A 379 -22.01 7.06 -11.84
C PRO A 379 -21.90 5.54 -11.67
N PRO A 380 -22.96 4.87 -11.14
CA PRO A 380 -23.03 3.41 -11.12
C PRO A 380 -23.21 2.84 -12.53
N LEU A 381 -22.74 1.62 -12.71
CA LEU A 381 -23.02 0.79 -13.90
C LEU A 381 -24.12 -0.23 -13.61
N LYS A 382 -24.37 -0.51 -12.32
CA LYS A 382 -25.39 -1.45 -11.88
C LYS A 382 -26.81 -0.93 -12.13
N GLY A 383 -27.62 -1.66 -12.88
CA GLY A 383 -29.06 -1.42 -13.06
C GLY A 383 -29.42 -0.15 -13.84
N THR A 384 -28.46 0.50 -14.48
CA THR A 384 -28.67 1.79 -15.15
C THR A 384 -29.07 1.62 -16.62
N GLN A 385 -29.97 2.48 -17.11
CA GLN A 385 -30.36 2.57 -18.53
C GLN A 385 -29.19 2.98 -19.45
N TRP A 386 -28.13 3.56 -18.91
CA TRP A 386 -26.91 3.86 -19.67
C TRP A 386 -26.15 2.58 -20.08
N VAL A 387 -26.27 1.50 -19.29
CA VAL A 387 -25.66 0.20 -19.53
C VAL A 387 -26.62 -0.77 -20.19
N LEU A 388 -27.87 -0.82 -19.73
CA LEU A 388 -28.88 -1.83 -20.15
C LEU A 388 -29.69 -1.39 -21.35
N GLY A 389 -29.67 -0.08 -21.67
CA GLY A 389 -30.46 0.48 -22.78
C GLY A 389 -29.75 0.38 -24.13
N ASP A 390 -29.67 1.50 -24.85
CA ASP A 390 -29.11 1.59 -26.20
C ASP A 390 -27.64 1.20 -26.29
N GLU A 391 -27.35 0.14 -27.00
CA GLU A 391 -26.02 -0.44 -27.18
C GLU A 391 -25.09 0.46 -27.99
N LYS A 392 -25.60 1.13 -29.03
CA LYS A 392 -24.82 2.04 -29.87
C LYS A 392 -24.31 3.22 -29.04
N ARG A 393 -25.17 3.78 -28.18
CA ARG A 393 -24.80 4.84 -27.24
C ARG A 393 -23.73 4.35 -26.25
N LEU A 394 -23.92 3.16 -25.66
CA LEU A 394 -22.95 2.59 -24.70
C LEU A 394 -21.58 2.37 -25.35
N ILE A 395 -21.56 1.83 -26.58
CA ILE A 395 -20.34 1.65 -27.35
C ILE A 395 -19.66 3.00 -27.64
N LYS A 396 -20.41 4.01 -28.12
CA LYS A 396 -19.87 5.36 -28.40
C LYS A 396 -19.27 6.02 -27.17
N ILE A 397 -19.93 5.90 -26.01
CA ILE A 397 -19.39 6.43 -24.75
C ILE A 397 -18.08 5.73 -24.38
N THR A 398 -17.97 4.44 -24.57
CA THR A 398 -16.76 3.69 -24.26
C THR A 398 -15.63 4.02 -25.23
N LEU A 399 -15.94 4.18 -26.51
CA LEU A 399 -14.96 4.54 -27.55
C LEU A 399 -14.44 5.98 -27.38
N ASN A 400 -15.34 6.95 -27.14
CA ASN A 400 -15.05 8.37 -27.26
C ASN A 400 -14.98 9.10 -25.90
N GLY A 401 -15.33 8.39 -24.81
CA GLY A 401 -15.49 9.02 -23.50
C GLY A 401 -16.78 9.86 -23.42
N ILE A 402 -16.99 10.48 -22.26
CA ILE A 402 -18.11 11.40 -22.05
C ILE A 402 -17.74 12.46 -21.02
N MET A 403 -18.15 13.69 -21.27
CA MET A 403 -17.98 14.85 -20.38
C MET A 403 -19.29 15.63 -20.28
N GLY A 404 -19.51 16.31 -19.18
CA GLY A 404 -20.67 17.17 -18.93
C GLY A 404 -21.70 16.54 -18.01
N LYS A 405 -22.72 17.34 -17.68
CA LYS A 405 -23.79 16.92 -16.77
C LYS A 405 -24.58 15.75 -17.34
N MET A 406 -24.81 14.75 -16.49
CA MET A 406 -25.63 13.60 -16.84
C MET A 406 -26.55 13.21 -15.68
N GLU A 407 -27.67 12.60 -16.01
CA GLU A 407 -28.58 12.01 -15.03
C GLU A 407 -28.52 10.48 -15.10
N VAL A 408 -28.30 9.85 -13.96
CA VAL A 408 -28.25 8.39 -13.83
C VAL A 408 -29.12 7.97 -12.68
N MET A 409 -30.17 7.18 -12.95
CA MET A 409 -31.13 6.68 -11.96
C MET A 409 -31.73 7.81 -11.09
N GLY A 410 -32.17 8.92 -11.72
CA GLY A 410 -32.75 10.07 -11.05
C GLY A 410 -31.77 10.90 -10.21
N LYS A 411 -30.48 10.69 -10.37
CA LYS A 411 -29.43 11.45 -9.69
C LYS A 411 -28.58 12.21 -10.71
N SER A 412 -28.34 13.48 -10.43
CA SER A 412 -27.47 14.31 -11.26
C SER A 412 -26.00 14.09 -10.92
N TYR A 413 -25.17 13.93 -11.95
CA TYR A 413 -23.72 13.89 -11.90
C TYR A 413 -23.16 15.10 -12.64
N SER A 414 -22.20 15.78 -12.03
CA SER A 414 -21.72 17.08 -12.54
C SER A 414 -20.93 16.96 -13.85
N GLY A 415 -20.36 15.80 -14.13
CA GLY A 415 -19.48 15.55 -15.28
C GLY A 415 -18.21 16.41 -15.28
N LYS A 416 -17.79 16.94 -14.11
CA LYS A 416 -16.55 17.71 -13.97
C LYS A 416 -15.31 16.87 -14.24
N VAL A 417 -15.36 15.57 -13.91
CA VAL A 417 -14.33 14.61 -14.25
C VAL A 417 -14.82 13.80 -15.44
N PRO A 418 -14.17 13.91 -16.61
CA PRO A 418 -14.60 13.20 -17.80
C PRO A 418 -14.34 11.69 -17.69
N MET A 419 -15.21 10.87 -18.27
CA MET A 419 -14.89 9.49 -18.57
C MET A 419 -13.95 9.47 -19.78
N MET A 420 -12.85 8.75 -19.66
CA MET A 420 -11.84 8.63 -20.71
C MET A 420 -12.35 7.88 -21.92
N ALA A 421 -11.79 8.22 -23.10
CA ALA A 421 -11.95 7.48 -24.33
C ALA A 421 -11.07 6.21 -24.34
N PHE A 422 -11.67 5.06 -24.61
CA PHE A 422 -10.93 3.79 -24.70
C PHE A 422 -10.75 3.32 -26.16
N GLY A 423 -11.23 4.06 -27.13
CA GLY A 423 -11.17 3.68 -28.55
C GLY A 423 -9.77 3.51 -29.12
N SER A 424 -8.79 4.28 -28.65
CA SER A 424 -7.38 4.15 -29.04
C SER A 424 -6.58 3.14 -28.21
N LEU A 425 -7.17 2.63 -27.10
CA LEU A 425 -6.51 1.79 -26.12
C LEU A 425 -6.91 0.33 -26.21
N LEU A 426 -8.15 0.09 -26.65
CA LEU A 426 -8.76 -1.23 -26.74
C LEU A 426 -9.22 -1.50 -28.17
N ASN A 427 -8.97 -2.71 -28.66
CA ASN A 427 -9.52 -3.18 -29.92
C ASN A 427 -10.99 -3.54 -29.79
N ASP A 428 -11.64 -3.86 -30.91
CA ASP A 428 -13.10 -4.11 -30.93
C ASP A 428 -13.52 -5.30 -30.08
N ARG A 429 -12.70 -6.36 -30.04
CA ARG A 429 -12.97 -7.54 -29.20
C ARG A 429 -12.84 -7.21 -27.71
N GLU A 430 -11.88 -6.38 -27.34
CA GLU A 430 -11.65 -5.94 -25.96
C GLU A 430 -12.76 -5.02 -25.47
N ILE A 431 -13.21 -4.06 -26.30
CA ILE A 431 -14.38 -3.21 -26.00
C ILE A 431 -15.63 -4.07 -25.85
N ALA A 432 -15.87 -4.97 -26.81
CA ALA A 432 -17.00 -5.91 -26.76
C ALA A 432 -16.98 -6.74 -25.46
N GLY A 433 -15.81 -7.23 -25.08
CA GLY A 433 -15.60 -7.97 -23.84
C GLY A 433 -15.96 -7.16 -22.60
N VAL A 434 -15.42 -5.95 -22.45
CA VAL A 434 -15.72 -5.07 -21.32
C VAL A 434 -17.23 -4.77 -21.23
N LEU A 435 -17.86 -4.47 -22.35
CA LEU A 435 -19.29 -4.17 -22.38
C LEU A 435 -20.15 -5.40 -22.08
N THR A 436 -19.78 -6.57 -22.58
CA THR A 436 -20.43 -7.85 -22.23
C THR A 436 -20.29 -8.14 -20.73
N TYR A 437 -19.12 -7.92 -20.15
CA TYR A 437 -18.90 -8.05 -18.70
C TYR A 437 -19.81 -7.11 -17.90
N VAL A 438 -19.81 -5.80 -18.22
CA VAL A 438 -20.59 -4.79 -17.50
C VAL A 438 -22.11 -5.06 -17.61
N ARG A 439 -22.56 -5.54 -18.76
CA ARG A 439 -23.97 -5.87 -19.01
C ARG A 439 -24.45 -7.17 -18.35
N ASN A 440 -23.52 -8.05 -17.94
CA ASN A 440 -23.82 -9.33 -17.31
C ASN A 440 -23.21 -9.50 -15.90
N SER A 441 -22.76 -8.38 -15.30
CA SER A 441 -22.23 -8.33 -13.94
C SER A 441 -23.04 -7.41 -13.04
N PHE A 442 -22.72 -7.36 -11.75
CA PHE A 442 -23.33 -6.44 -10.77
C PHE A 442 -24.83 -6.65 -10.58
N GLY A 443 -25.39 -7.75 -11.07
CA GLY A 443 -26.84 -8.02 -11.12
C GLY A 443 -27.51 -7.56 -12.41
N ASN A 444 -26.75 -7.05 -13.38
CA ASN A 444 -27.23 -6.80 -14.75
C ASN A 444 -27.42 -8.12 -15.50
N LYS A 445 -28.43 -8.17 -16.38
CA LYS A 445 -28.66 -9.25 -17.35
C LYS A 445 -29.11 -8.62 -18.67
N ALA A 446 -28.26 -8.65 -19.69
CA ALA A 446 -28.55 -8.09 -21.00
C ALA A 446 -27.74 -8.81 -22.09
N ALA A 447 -28.16 -8.64 -23.35
CA ALA A 447 -27.48 -9.26 -24.48
C ALA A 447 -25.98 -8.89 -24.53
N VAL A 448 -25.17 -9.82 -25.01
CA VAL A 448 -23.74 -9.61 -25.27
C VAL A 448 -23.53 -8.57 -26.38
N ILE A 449 -22.42 -7.90 -26.36
CA ILE A 449 -21.99 -6.96 -27.42
C ILE A 449 -20.97 -7.69 -28.28
N SER A 450 -21.25 -7.85 -29.58
CA SER A 450 -20.27 -8.50 -30.47
C SER A 450 -19.16 -7.55 -30.92
N PRO A 451 -17.95 -8.08 -31.26
CA PRO A 451 -16.86 -7.29 -31.80
C PRO A 451 -17.23 -6.57 -33.11
N GLU A 452 -18.05 -7.22 -33.97
CA GLU A 452 -18.52 -6.67 -35.26
C GLU A 452 -19.36 -5.42 -35.03
N LYS A 453 -20.21 -5.44 -33.99
CA LYS A 453 -21.03 -4.28 -33.62
C LYS A 453 -20.18 -3.12 -33.12
N VAL A 454 -19.13 -3.40 -32.35
CA VAL A 454 -18.18 -2.38 -31.92
C VAL A 454 -17.45 -1.79 -33.14
N LYS A 455 -16.97 -2.63 -34.05
CA LYS A 455 -16.33 -2.20 -35.29
C LYS A 455 -17.24 -1.27 -36.11
N GLN A 456 -18.48 -1.67 -36.32
CA GLN A 456 -19.47 -0.85 -37.05
C GLN A 456 -19.64 0.54 -36.41
N VAL A 457 -19.74 0.60 -35.06
CA VAL A 457 -19.94 1.86 -34.36
C VAL A 457 -18.68 2.72 -34.32
N ARG A 458 -17.49 2.09 -34.42
CA ARG A 458 -16.20 2.80 -34.50
C ARG A 458 -16.00 3.46 -35.87
N GLU A 459 -16.52 2.85 -36.93
CA GLU A 459 -16.45 3.34 -38.31
C GLU A 459 -17.52 4.41 -38.63
N ASP A 460 -18.61 4.47 -37.83
CA ASP A 460 -19.68 5.51 -37.89
C ASP A 460 -19.28 6.84 -37.20
#